data_9e0b2e8a6863eb251ec6a21a65f812b0
#
_entry.id   9e0b2e8a6863eb251ec6a21a65f812b0
#
_cell.length_a   1.000
_cell.length_b   1.000
_cell.length_c   1.000
_cell.angle_alpha   90.00
_cell.angle_beta   90.00
_cell.angle_gamma   90.00
#
_symmetry.space_group_name_H-M   'P 1'
#
loop_
_entity.id
_entity.type
_entity.pdbx_description
1 polymer ?
#
loop_
_entity_poly.entity_id
_entity_poly.type
_entity_poly.pdbx_seq_one_letter_code
_entity_poly.pdbx_strand_id
1 'polypeptide(L)'
;MKAAIIKSFGEVPQYQDFPDPIAAAGETLIHVKACVLENFDKGTARGTHYSSHKLFPQFPAIVGKDGIGMTEDGKLVGFGALQPPYGAFAELAATKHPNPIPDGIDAAKAAAMPRSILTSLLPLKYSARLQPGETVLINGATGVSGRIAVQVAKMLGAGKIIGTGRNEKSLKLLSELGADTVIDISRPDENIREAFAAEDARNKIDVVVDFLWGRPAELLINTFIPKEAGFARRTIRYLQIGEKAGSHLALPGAALRTSGLQLMGIGMIPMEILVEEMNRVWNWIREDKFYMEIEHVPLAEIATAWQQDNLAGKRLVIIP
;
A
#
# COMPACT_ATOMS: atom_id res chain seq x y z
N MET A 1 -26.71 14.48 -2.11
CA MET A 1 -25.32 14.51 -2.60
C MET A 1 -25.07 13.46 -3.66
N LYS A 2 -24.07 13.66 -4.50
CA LYS A 2 -23.57 12.62 -5.41
C LYS A 2 -22.60 11.70 -4.69
N ALA A 3 -22.64 10.39 -5.03
CA ALA A 3 -21.82 9.37 -4.41
C ALA A 3 -21.61 8.15 -5.30
N ALA A 4 -20.57 7.35 -5.00
CA ALA A 4 -20.29 6.06 -5.61
C ALA A 4 -20.98 4.93 -4.84
N ILE A 5 -22.03 4.36 -5.41
CA ILE A 5 -22.98 3.49 -4.72
C ILE A 5 -22.90 2.05 -5.26
N ILE A 6 -22.91 1.08 -4.37
CA ILE A 6 -23.17 -0.34 -4.66
C ILE A 6 -24.50 -0.77 -4.02
N LYS A 7 -25.22 -1.68 -4.68
CA LYS A 7 -26.51 -2.25 -4.21
C LYS A 7 -26.36 -3.67 -3.69
N SER A 8 -25.22 -4.30 -3.98
CA SER A 8 -24.83 -5.60 -3.46
C SER A 8 -23.31 -5.79 -3.56
N PHE A 9 -22.78 -6.82 -2.89
CA PHE A 9 -21.37 -7.21 -3.06
C PHE A 9 -21.08 -7.60 -4.52
N GLY A 10 -19.90 -7.25 -4.99
CA GLY A 10 -19.41 -7.60 -6.33
C GLY A 10 -19.81 -6.62 -7.44
N GLU A 11 -20.69 -5.68 -7.18
CA GLU A 11 -21.07 -4.66 -8.16
C GLU A 11 -19.96 -3.64 -8.38
N VAL A 12 -19.93 -3.06 -9.58
CA VAL A 12 -19.15 -1.87 -9.89
C VAL A 12 -19.90 -0.64 -9.37
N PRO A 13 -19.28 0.19 -8.54
CA PRO A 13 -19.94 1.38 -7.99
C PRO A 13 -20.45 2.31 -9.10
N GLN A 14 -21.65 2.84 -8.91
CA GLN A 14 -22.28 3.78 -9.83
C GLN A 14 -22.38 5.17 -9.20
N TYR A 15 -22.10 6.20 -9.99
CA TYR A 15 -22.29 7.59 -9.61
C TYR A 15 -23.77 7.94 -9.60
N GLN A 16 -24.36 8.12 -8.41
CA GLN A 16 -25.80 8.33 -8.24
C GLN A 16 -26.08 9.32 -7.10
N ASP A 17 -27.33 9.77 -7.00
CA ASP A 17 -27.81 10.54 -5.85
C ASP A 17 -27.97 9.64 -4.63
N PHE A 18 -27.53 10.15 -3.48
CA PHE A 18 -27.70 9.53 -2.17
C PHE A 18 -28.10 10.60 -1.14
N PRO A 19 -28.87 10.26 -0.11
CA PRO A 19 -29.18 11.21 0.96
C PRO A 19 -27.93 11.83 1.58
N ASP A 20 -27.98 13.12 1.89
CA ASP A 20 -26.89 13.79 2.58
C ASP A 20 -26.69 13.20 3.98
N PRO A 21 -25.46 13.06 4.48
CA PRO A 21 -25.23 12.63 5.84
C PRO A 21 -25.68 13.73 6.82
N ILE A 22 -26.40 13.33 7.85
CA ILE A 22 -26.76 14.21 8.95
C ILE A 22 -25.75 13.98 10.06
N ALA A 23 -24.89 14.97 10.33
CA ALA A 23 -23.91 14.88 11.40
C ALA A 23 -24.63 14.73 12.76
N ALA A 24 -24.36 13.64 13.46
CA ALA A 24 -24.84 13.40 14.80
C ALA A 24 -24.08 14.25 15.84
N ALA A 25 -24.53 14.26 17.07
CA ALA A 25 -23.83 14.96 18.15
C ALA A 25 -22.38 14.48 18.26
N GLY A 26 -21.42 15.41 18.15
CA GLY A 26 -19.99 15.15 18.16
C GLY A 26 -19.41 14.72 16.82
N GLU A 27 -20.17 14.72 15.74
CA GLU A 27 -19.67 14.54 14.38
C GLU A 27 -19.49 15.89 13.67
N THR A 28 -18.52 15.91 12.77
CA THR A 28 -18.23 17.05 11.89
C THR A 28 -18.62 16.70 10.47
N LEU A 29 -19.35 17.57 9.80
CA LEU A 29 -19.63 17.47 8.37
C LEU A 29 -18.38 17.87 7.58
N ILE A 30 -18.04 17.08 6.59
CA ILE A 30 -16.85 17.23 5.77
C ILE A 30 -17.25 17.36 4.30
N HIS A 31 -16.81 18.43 3.65
CA HIS A 31 -16.83 18.57 2.19
C HIS A 31 -15.63 17.82 1.61
N VAL A 32 -15.88 16.67 1.01
CA VAL A 32 -14.83 15.80 0.49
C VAL A 32 -14.06 16.47 -0.63
N LYS A 33 -12.74 16.36 -0.63
CA LYS A 33 -11.83 16.94 -1.64
C LYS A 33 -11.03 15.89 -2.40
N ALA A 34 -10.65 14.80 -1.73
CA ALA A 34 -9.85 13.76 -2.35
C ALA A 34 -9.99 12.43 -1.60
N CYS A 35 -10.20 11.35 -2.33
CA CYS A 35 -10.18 9.99 -1.81
C CYS A 35 -9.33 9.10 -2.70
N VAL A 36 -8.67 8.09 -2.14
CA VAL A 36 -7.84 7.16 -2.92
C VAL A 36 -8.59 5.89 -3.23
N LEU A 37 -8.59 5.48 -4.49
CA LEU A 37 -9.09 4.17 -4.87
C LEU A 37 -8.00 3.11 -4.68
N GLU A 38 -8.20 2.22 -3.71
CA GLU A 38 -7.25 1.18 -3.34
C GLU A 38 -7.78 -0.25 -3.61
N ASN A 39 -6.88 -1.23 -3.62
CA ASN A 39 -7.27 -2.65 -3.68
C ASN A 39 -8.15 -3.05 -2.49
N PHE A 40 -7.98 -2.39 -1.34
CA PHE A 40 -8.80 -2.59 -0.16
C PHE A 40 -10.28 -2.26 -0.44
N ASP A 41 -10.56 -1.12 -1.08
CA ASP A 41 -11.93 -0.71 -1.43
C ASP A 41 -12.56 -1.70 -2.38
N LYS A 42 -11.82 -2.14 -3.41
CA LYS A 42 -12.28 -3.17 -4.35
C LYS A 42 -12.53 -4.52 -3.66
N GLY A 43 -11.63 -4.94 -2.76
CA GLY A 43 -11.76 -6.20 -2.03
C GLY A 43 -12.95 -6.21 -1.07
N THR A 44 -13.15 -5.12 -0.33
CA THR A 44 -14.26 -4.99 0.61
C THR A 44 -15.61 -4.91 -0.10
N ALA A 45 -15.70 -4.15 -1.20
CA ALA A 45 -16.91 -4.06 -2.00
C ALA A 45 -17.26 -5.36 -2.75
N ARG A 46 -16.25 -6.21 -3.05
CA ARG A 46 -16.49 -7.56 -3.59
C ARG A 46 -17.01 -8.56 -2.57
N GLY A 47 -16.92 -8.28 -1.28
CA GLY A 47 -17.27 -9.22 -0.21
C GLY A 47 -16.18 -10.25 0.10
N THR A 48 -14.98 -10.13 -0.50
CA THR A 48 -13.89 -11.11 -0.33
C THR A 48 -12.92 -10.79 0.80
N HIS A 49 -12.97 -9.57 1.34
CA HIS A 49 -12.15 -9.16 2.46
C HIS A 49 -12.84 -9.48 3.79
N TYR A 50 -12.09 -9.88 4.80
CA TYR A 50 -12.63 -10.23 6.14
C TYR A 50 -13.42 -9.11 6.81
N SER A 51 -13.20 -7.83 6.43
CA SER A 51 -13.94 -6.67 6.93
C SER A 51 -15.21 -6.34 6.14
N SER A 52 -15.50 -7.02 5.03
CA SER A 52 -16.57 -6.65 4.10
C SER A 52 -17.92 -6.48 4.77
N HIS A 53 -18.38 -7.49 5.51
CA HIS A 53 -19.68 -7.46 6.18
C HIS A 53 -19.78 -6.43 7.30
N LYS A 54 -18.65 -6.05 7.91
CA LYS A 54 -18.61 -5.00 8.92
C LYS A 54 -18.73 -3.61 8.28
N LEU A 55 -18.09 -3.41 7.12
CA LEU A 55 -18.13 -2.13 6.39
C LEU A 55 -19.44 -1.95 5.62
N PHE A 56 -20.01 -3.03 5.12
CA PHE A 56 -21.25 -3.04 4.36
C PHE A 56 -22.29 -3.97 5.00
N PRO A 57 -22.84 -3.58 6.19
CA PRO A 57 -23.89 -4.38 6.87
C PRO A 57 -25.24 -4.28 6.17
N GLN A 58 -25.43 -3.30 5.30
CA GLN A 58 -26.66 -3.05 4.55
C GLN A 58 -26.36 -2.41 3.19
N PHE A 59 -27.33 -2.49 2.28
CA PHE A 59 -27.30 -1.87 0.95
C PHE A 59 -28.58 -1.07 0.70
N PRO A 60 -28.58 -0.05 -0.21
CA PRO A 60 -27.42 0.47 -0.93
C PRO A 60 -26.42 1.14 0.00
N ALA A 61 -25.13 1.13 -0.38
CA ALA A 61 -24.07 1.72 0.41
C ALA A 61 -23.04 2.46 -0.48
N ILE A 62 -22.43 3.51 0.09
CA ILE A 62 -21.37 4.27 -0.54
C ILE A 62 -20.04 3.58 -0.25
N VAL A 63 -19.22 3.39 -1.30
CA VAL A 63 -17.88 2.81 -1.17
C VAL A 63 -16.84 3.84 -0.70
N GLY A 64 -15.63 3.35 -0.35
CA GLY A 64 -14.52 4.18 0.11
C GLY A 64 -14.43 4.24 1.62
N LYS A 65 -13.21 4.02 2.13
CA LYS A 65 -12.94 3.90 3.56
C LYS A 65 -12.68 5.24 4.25
N ASP A 66 -11.89 6.09 3.60
CA ASP A 66 -11.38 7.34 4.15
C ASP A 66 -11.04 8.35 3.02
N GLY A 67 -10.77 9.57 3.41
CA GLY A 67 -10.43 10.64 2.48
C GLY A 67 -9.91 11.89 3.17
N ILE A 68 -9.75 12.91 2.37
CA ILE A 68 -9.37 14.26 2.75
C ILE A 68 -10.50 15.22 2.37
N GLY A 69 -10.84 16.13 3.23
CA GLY A 69 -11.90 17.10 2.96
C GLY A 69 -11.77 18.34 3.81
N MET A 70 -12.69 19.27 3.62
CA MET A 70 -12.73 20.53 4.35
C MET A 70 -13.92 20.56 5.32
N THR A 71 -13.65 21.02 6.52
CA THR A 71 -14.69 21.39 7.49
C THR A 71 -15.35 22.70 7.09
N GLU A 72 -16.52 23.02 7.68
CA GLU A 72 -17.22 24.28 7.43
C GLU A 72 -16.41 25.53 7.78
N ASP A 73 -15.52 25.43 8.77
CA ASP A 73 -14.58 26.50 9.16
C ASP A 73 -13.32 26.57 8.28
N GLY A 74 -13.31 25.83 7.17
CA GLY A 74 -12.26 25.92 6.14
C GLY A 74 -10.97 25.17 6.45
N LYS A 75 -10.95 24.28 7.44
CA LYS A 75 -9.75 23.47 7.76
C LYS A 75 -9.70 22.20 6.91
N LEU A 76 -8.52 21.90 6.35
CA LEU A 76 -8.27 20.63 5.67
C LEU A 76 -8.04 19.53 6.69
N VAL A 77 -8.80 18.44 6.57
CA VAL A 77 -8.76 17.32 7.51
C VAL A 77 -8.77 15.98 6.78
N GLY A 78 -8.11 14.99 7.36
CA GLY A 78 -8.32 13.59 7.03
C GLY A 78 -9.53 13.06 7.82
N PHE A 79 -10.33 12.22 7.16
CA PHE A 79 -11.49 11.61 7.77
C PHE A 79 -11.60 10.12 7.42
N GLY A 80 -12.30 9.37 8.25
CA GLY A 80 -12.57 7.95 8.09
C GLY A 80 -13.48 7.44 9.20
N ALA A 81 -13.53 6.12 9.38
CA ALA A 81 -14.41 5.47 10.36
C ALA A 81 -15.88 5.90 10.23
N LEU A 82 -16.33 6.00 8.97
CA LEU A 82 -17.67 6.44 8.62
C LEU A 82 -18.73 5.42 9.05
N GLN A 83 -19.91 5.91 9.38
CA GLN A 83 -21.02 5.04 9.77
C GLN A 83 -21.75 4.52 8.52
N PRO A 84 -21.92 3.20 8.37
CA PRO A 84 -22.72 2.65 7.28
C PRO A 84 -24.14 3.23 7.27
N PRO A 85 -24.74 3.47 6.08
CA PRO A 85 -24.26 3.08 4.75
C PRO A 85 -23.34 4.10 4.07
N TYR A 86 -22.84 5.10 4.79
CA TYR A 86 -21.99 6.15 4.25
C TYR A 86 -20.54 5.67 4.07
N GLY A 87 -19.91 6.08 2.97
CA GLY A 87 -18.51 5.86 2.63
C GLY A 87 -17.88 7.15 2.14
N ALA A 88 -16.59 7.12 1.82
CA ALA A 88 -15.79 8.30 1.51
C ALA A 88 -15.94 8.79 0.06
N PHE A 89 -16.37 7.93 -0.89
CA PHE A 89 -16.49 8.34 -2.29
C PHE A 89 -17.82 9.03 -2.54
N ALA A 90 -17.94 10.23 -1.98
CA ALA A 90 -19.12 11.09 -2.01
C ALA A 90 -18.71 12.56 -1.90
N GLU A 91 -19.61 13.49 -2.16
CA GLU A 91 -19.39 14.94 -1.98
C GLU A 91 -19.30 15.34 -0.51
N LEU A 92 -20.03 14.63 0.37
CA LEU A 92 -20.10 14.90 1.81
C LEU A 92 -19.84 13.63 2.63
N ALA A 93 -19.25 13.80 3.80
CA ALA A 93 -19.07 12.76 4.81
C ALA A 93 -19.30 13.33 6.21
N ALA A 94 -19.67 12.49 7.18
CA ALA A 94 -19.74 12.86 8.59
C ALA A 94 -18.82 11.97 9.42
N THR A 95 -17.97 12.56 10.27
CA THR A 95 -17.00 11.82 11.08
C THR A 95 -16.86 12.37 12.49
N LYS A 96 -16.60 11.49 13.46
CA LYS A 96 -16.29 11.86 14.87
C LYS A 96 -14.82 12.27 15.05
N HIS A 97 -13.95 11.92 14.11
CA HIS A 97 -12.50 12.06 14.28
C HIS A 97 -11.88 12.74 13.06
N PRO A 98 -12.14 14.05 12.84
CA PRO A 98 -11.42 14.80 11.82
C PRO A 98 -9.97 14.99 12.30
N ASN A 99 -9.01 14.56 11.47
CA ASN A 99 -7.60 14.67 11.76
C ASN A 99 -7.01 15.85 10.97
N PRO A 100 -6.55 16.93 11.61
CA PRO A 100 -6.01 18.09 10.91
C PRO A 100 -4.82 17.72 9.99
N ILE A 101 -4.85 18.26 8.78
CA ILE A 101 -3.74 18.19 7.84
C ILE A 101 -2.91 19.47 7.98
N PRO A 102 -1.57 19.40 8.07
CA PRO A 102 -0.74 20.60 8.15
C PRO A 102 -0.89 21.51 6.93
N ASP A 103 -0.82 22.81 7.15
CA ASP A 103 -0.93 23.81 6.09
C ASP A 103 0.09 23.60 4.96
N GLY A 104 -0.31 23.97 3.75
CA GLY A 104 0.53 23.91 2.56
C GLY A 104 0.62 22.53 1.91
N ILE A 105 -0.18 21.54 2.36
CA ILE A 105 -0.26 20.23 1.73
C ILE A 105 -1.50 20.17 0.83
N ASP A 106 -1.29 19.79 -0.41
CA ASP A 106 -2.36 19.54 -1.38
C ASP A 106 -3.23 18.35 -0.98
N ALA A 107 -4.56 18.44 -1.17
CA ALA A 107 -5.50 17.42 -0.75
C ALA A 107 -5.28 16.07 -1.43
N ALA A 108 -4.90 16.04 -2.71
CA ALA A 108 -4.62 14.80 -3.41
C ALA A 108 -3.34 14.14 -2.91
N LYS A 109 -2.27 14.91 -2.65
CA LYS A 109 -1.05 14.40 -2.00
C LYS A 109 -1.35 13.88 -0.59
N ALA A 110 -2.16 14.63 0.18
CA ALA A 110 -2.56 14.22 1.53
C ALA A 110 -3.34 12.90 1.54
N ALA A 111 -4.20 12.67 0.54
CA ALA A 111 -4.91 11.40 0.39
C ALA A 111 -3.98 10.27 -0.07
N ALA A 112 -3.12 10.52 -1.08
CA ALA A 112 -2.39 9.50 -1.81
C ALA A 112 -1.17 8.94 -1.09
N MET A 113 -0.38 9.79 -0.40
CA MET A 113 1.00 9.46 -0.02
C MET A 113 1.16 8.84 1.37
N PRO A 114 0.51 9.33 2.45
CA PRO A 114 0.86 8.94 3.81
C PRO A 114 0.79 7.45 4.06
N ARG A 115 -0.30 6.80 3.65
CA ARG A 115 -0.48 5.36 3.81
C ARG A 115 0.62 4.55 3.10
N SER A 116 0.95 4.90 1.85
CA SER A 116 2.00 4.20 1.09
C SER A 116 3.37 4.35 1.74
N ILE A 117 3.68 5.54 2.28
CA ILE A 117 4.94 5.81 2.98
C ILE A 117 4.97 5.01 4.29
N LEU A 118 3.94 5.09 5.13
CA LEU A 118 3.89 4.39 6.41
C LEU A 118 3.90 2.86 6.24
N THR A 119 3.23 2.32 5.22
CA THR A 119 3.22 0.88 4.92
C THR A 119 4.62 0.35 4.59
N SER A 120 5.54 1.21 4.15
CA SER A 120 6.93 0.85 3.91
C SER A 120 7.85 1.23 5.08
N LEU A 121 7.67 2.43 5.63
CA LEU A 121 8.51 2.98 6.70
C LEU A 121 8.42 2.16 8.00
N LEU A 122 7.19 1.90 8.46
CA LEU A 122 6.99 1.25 9.74
C LEU A 122 7.56 -0.18 9.78
N PRO A 123 7.29 -1.07 8.80
CA PRO A 123 7.87 -2.40 8.85
C PRO A 123 9.38 -2.40 8.63
N LEU A 124 9.93 -1.56 7.76
CA LEU A 124 11.38 -1.47 7.57
C LEU A 124 12.09 -0.98 8.83
N LYS A 125 11.57 0.07 9.47
CA LYS A 125 12.20 0.71 10.62
C LYS A 125 11.98 -0.06 11.92
N TYR A 126 10.76 -0.55 12.17
CA TYR A 126 10.38 -1.11 13.48
C TYR A 126 10.30 -2.63 13.51
N SER A 127 9.80 -3.29 12.47
CA SER A 127 9.71 -4.74 12.41
C SER A 127 11.04 -5.35 11.95
N ALA A 128 11.54 -4.98 10.79
CA ALA A 128 12.82 -5.47 10.29
C ALA A 128 14.02 -4.79 10.95
N ARG A 129 13.88 -3.58 11.51
CA ARG A 129 14.96 -2.79 12.08
C ARG A 129 16.12 -2.65 11.10
N LEU A 130 15.81 -2.22 9.89
CA LEU A 130 16.79 -2.04 8.82
C LEU A 130 17.99 -1.24 9.30
N GLN A 131 19.20 -1.76 9.08
CA GLN A 131 20.44 -1.10 9.39
C GLN A 131 21.04 -0.46 8.14
N PRO A 132 21.74 0.70 8.27
CA PRO A 132 22.46 1.28 7.16
C PRO A 132 23.45 0.27 6.55
N GLY A 133 23.49 0.23 5.22
CA GLY A 133 24.36 -0.67 4.46
C GLY A 133 23.76 -2.05 4.15
N GLU A 134 22.63 -2.43 4.72
CA GLU A 134 21.97 -3.70 4.43
C GLU A 134 21.33 -3.74 3.03
N THR A 135 21.20 -4.95 2.50
CA THR A 135 20.56 -5.23 1.21
C THR A 135 19.06 -5.47 1.39
N VAL A 136 18.25 -4.68 0.69
CA VAL A 136 16.79 -4.78 0.70
C VAL A 136 16.29 -5.27 -0.66
N LEU A 137 15.52 -6.35 -0.69
CA LEU A 137 14.77 -6.77 -1.86
C LEU A 137 13.30 -6.38 -1.70
N ILE A 138 12.76 -5.67 -2.69
CA ILE A 138 11.36 -5.23 -2.73
C ILE A 138 10.63 -6.04 -3.80
N ASN A 139 9.82 -7.00 -3.37
CA ASN A 139 9.03 -7.85 -4.25
C ASN A 139 7.73 -7.16 -4.64
N GLY A 140 7.58 -6.86 -5.95
CA GLY A 140 6.48 -6.03 -6.46
C GLY A 140 6.78 -4.52 -6.44
N ALA A 141 8.04 -4.16 -6.62
CA ALA A 141 8.53 -2.78 -6.56
C ALA A 141 7.88 -1.84 -7.61
N THR A 142 7.34 -2.35 -8.70
CA THR A 142 6.72 -1.52 -9.76
C THR A 142 5.33 -0.99 -9.42
N GLY A 143 4.68 -1.50 -8.37
CA GLY A 143 3.41 -0.97 -7.86
C GLY A 143 3.59 0.33 -7.08
N VAL A 144 2.49 1.03 -6.77
CA VAL A 144 2.52 2.31 -6.02
C VAL A 144 3.31 2.18 -4.72
N SER A 145 2.91 1.25 -3.85
CA SER A 145 3.58 1.05 -2.55
C SER A 145 5.03 0.57 -2.72
N GLY A 146 5.29 -0.26 -3.75
CA GLY A 146 6.63 -0.75 -4.04
C GLY A 146 7.60 0.36 -4.48
N ARG A 147 7.15 1.30 -5.33
CA ARG A 147 7.95 2.49 -5.72
C ARG A 147 8.28 3.37 -4.51
N ILE A 148 7.32 3.52 -3.59
CA ILE A 148 7.56 4.24 -2.33
C ILE A 148 8.53 3.45 -1.43
N ALA A 149 8.41 2.12 -1.37
CA ALA A 149 9.32 1.28 -0.58
C ALA A 149 10.78 1.41 -1.04
N VAL A 150 11.04 1.51 -2.35
CA VAL A 150 12.39 1.80 -2.89
C VAL A 150 12.94 3.11 -2.31
N GLN A 151 12.15 4.17 -2.38
CA GLN A 151 12.55 5.50 -1.90
C GLN A 151 12.73 5.52 -0.37
N VAL A 152 11.85 4.86 0.38
CA VAL A 152 11.96 4.73 1.84
C VAL A 152 13.20 3.92 2.23
N ALA A 153 13.47 2.79 1.57
CA ALA A 153 14.66 1.99 1.84
C ALA A 153 15.95 2.79 1.61
N LYS A 154 16.01 3.58 0.52
CA LYS A 154 17.12 4.48 0.24
C LYS A 154 17.28 5.54 1.33
N MET A 155 16.18 6.16 1.75
CA MET A 155 16.17 7.18 2.82
C MET A 155 16.62 6.61 4.18
N LEU A 156 16.31 5.35 4.46
CA LEU A 156 16.75 4.64 5.67
C LEU A 156 18.19 4.15 5.60
N GLY A 157 18.89 4.37 4.47
CA GLY A 157 20.31 4.04 4.32
C GLY A 157 20.59 2.62 3.87
N ALA A 158 19.65 1.94 3.18
CA ALA A 158 19.94 0.66 2.55
C ALA A 158 21.15 0.78 1.63
N GLY A 159 22.10 -0.16 1.75
CA GLY A 159 23.32 -0.16 0.96
C GLY A 159 23.10 -0.72 -0.46
N LYS A 160 22.12 -1.60 -0.63
CA LYS A 160 21.70 -2.16 -1.90
C LYS A 160 20.19 -2.33 -1.93
N ILE A 161 19.56 -1.91 -3.02
CA ILE A 161 18.11 -2.05 -3.23
C ILE A 161 17.85 -2.83 -4.51
N ILE A 162 17.14 -3.97 -4.38
CA ILE A 162 16.76 -4.85 -5.47
C ILE A 162 15.25 -4.76 -5.65
N GLY A 163 14.78 -4.33 -6.83
CA GLY A 163 13.36 -4.21 -7.12
C GLY A 163 12.87 -5.28 -8.08
N THR A 164 11.70 -5.89 -7.84
CA THR A 164 11.09 -6.80 -8.80
C THR A 164 9.86 -6.20 -9.48
N GLY A 165 9.57 -6.62 -10.71
CA GLY A 165 8.41 -6.20 -11.46
C GLY A 165 8.24 -6.95 -12.77
N ARG A 166 7.17 -6.63 -13.52
CA ARG A 166 6.84 -7.33 -14.79
C ARG A 166 6.88 -6.40 -16.01
N ASN A 167 6.86 -5.10 -15.81
CA ASN A 167 6.78 -4.14 -16.89
C ASN A 167 8.11 -3.42 -17.06
N GLU A 168 8.71 -3.52 -18.23
CA GLU A 168 10.04 -2.97 -18.53
C GLU A 168 10.14 -1.46 -18.26
N LYS A 169 9.14 -0.68 -18.70
CA LYS A 169 9.12 0.77 -18.47
C LYS A 169 9.10 1.10 -16.98
N SER A 170 8.28 0.35 -16.22
CA SER A 170 8.21 0.53 -14.76
C SER A 170 9.49 0.07 -14.06
N LEU A 171 10.17 -0.96 -14.55
CA LEU A 171 11.46 -1.42 -14.02
C LEU A 171 12.56 -0.36 -14.25
N LYS A 172 12.59 0.29 -15.42
CA LYS A 172 13.54 1.41 -15.68
C LYS A 172 13.33 2.56 -14.69
N LEU A 173 12.08 2.94 -14.41
CA LEU A 173 11.78 3.98 -13.43
C LEU A 173 12.29 3.63 -12.01
N LEU A 174 12.31 2.34 -11.62
CA LEU A 174 12.83 1.96 -10.30
C LEU A 174 14.29 2.35 -10.10
N SER A 175 15.12 2.28 -11.16
CA SER A 175 16.52 2.70 -11.09
C SER A 175 16.65 4.21 -10.84
N GLU A 176 15.78 5.02 -11.44
CA GLU A 176 15.71 6.47 -11.19
C GLU A 176 15.27 6.78 -9.75
N LEU A 177 14.38 5.94 -9.18
CA LEU A 177 13.90 6.07 -7.80
C LEU A 177 14.90 5.56 -6.75
N GLY A 178 15.95 4.86 -7.17
CA GLY A 178 17.03 4.41 -6.29
C GLY A 178 17.22 2.92 -6.15
N ALA A 179 16.57 2.10 -6.98
CA ALA A 179 16.90 0.68 -7.06
C ALA A 179 18.23 0.47 -7.82
N ASP A 180 19.15 -0.27 -7.23
CA ASP A 180 20.44 -0.58 -7.83
C ASP A 180 20.37 -1.73 -8.83
N THR A 181 19.43 -2.65 -8.62
CA THR A 181 19.18 -3.80 -9.47
C THR A 181 17.70 -4.02 -9.65
N VAL A 182 17.29 -4.44 -10.84
CA VAL A 182 15.91 -4.81 -11.13
C VAL A 182 15.82 -6.23 -11.68
N ILE A 183 14.81 -6.98 -11.22
CA ILE A 183 14.54 -8.35 -11.67
C ILE A 183 13.17 -8.40 -12.33
N ASP A 184 13.15 -8.85 -13.59
CA ASP A 184 11.91 -9.08 -14.33
C ASP A 184 11.31 -10.43 -13.95
N ILE A 185 10.20 -10.38 -13.21
CA ILE A 185 9.43 -11.56 -12.76
C ILE A 185 8.28 -11.93 -13.72
N SER A 186 8.28 -11.45 -14.96
CA SER A 186 7.43 -11.96 -16.03
C SER A 186 8.05 -13.14 -16.78
N ARG A 187 9.32 -13.42 -16.53
CA ARG A 187 10.08 -14.49 -17.15
C ARG A 187 9.72 -15.87 -16.61
N PRO A 188 10.13 -16.97 -17.28
CA PRO A 188 9.98 -18.32 -16.76
C PRO A 188 10.58 -18.48 -15.34
N ASP A 189 9.95 -19.32 -14.52
CA ASP A 189 10.31 -19.51 -13.12
C ASP A 189 11.79 -19.82 -12.89
N GLU A 190 12.43 -20.58 -13.78
CA GLU A 190 13.84 -20.92 -13.67
C GLU A 190 14.73 -19.68 -13.78
N ASN A 191 14.45 -18.82 -14.76
CA ASN A 191 15.18 -17.55 -14.92
C ASN A 191 15.00 -16.62 -13.71
N ILE A 192 13.78 -16.61 -13.11
CA ILE A 192 13.50 -15.83 -11.89
C ILE A 192 14.31 -16.38 -10.72
N ARG A 193 14.33 -17.71 -10.52
CA ARG A 193 15.12 -18.36 -9.47
C ARG A 193 16.62 -18.07 -9.62
N GLU A 194 17.14 -18.21 -10.84
CA GLU A 194 18.54 -17.90 -11.15
C GLU A 194 18.88 -16.44 -10.82
N ALA A 195 18.01 -15.50 -11.20
CA ALA A 195 18.21 -14.08 -10.90
C ALA A 195 18.20 -13.81 -9.39
N PHE A 196 17.26 -14.38 -8.64
CA PHE A 196 17.23 -14.26 -7.17
C PHE A 196 18.46 -14.87 -6.53
N ALA A 197 18.86 -16.08 -6.96
CA ALA A 197 20.02 -16.76 -6.41
C ALA A 197 21.32 -16.00 -6.71
N ALA A 198 21.46 -15.43 -7.91
CA ALA A 198 22.62 -14.64 -8.29
C ALA A 198 22.73 -13.35 -7.46
N GLU A 199 21.60 -12.65 -7.23
CA GLU A 199 21.59 -11.45 -6.40
C GLU A 199 21.88 -11.79 -4.93
N ASP A 200 21.31 -12.86 -4.39
CA ASP A 200 21.56 -13.28 -3.02
C ASP A 200 23.02 -13.72 -2.80
N ALA A 201 23.61 -14.45 -3.75
CA ALA A 201 25.01 -14.85 -3.69
C ALA A 201 25.97 -13.65 -3.71
N ARG A 202 25.64 -12.62 -4.51
CA ARG A 202 26.46 -11.42 -4.69
C ARG A 202 26.33 -10.43 -3.55
N ASN A 203 25.10 -10.15 -3.10
CA ASN A 203 24.78 -9.01 -2.25
C ASN A 203 24.25 -9.41 -0.86
N LYS A 204 23.93 -10.69 -0.62
CA LYS A 204 23.37 -11.20 0.66
C LYS A 204 22.13 -10.42 1.09
N ILE A 205 20.99 -10.80 0.56
CA ILE A 205 19.71 -10.15 0.91
C ILE A 205 19.44 -10.26 2.43
N ASP A 206 19.35 -9.12 3.11
CA ASP A 206 19.12 -9.04 4.56
C ASP A 206 17.64 -8.84 4.90
N VAL A 207 16.94 -8.04 4.08
CA VAL A 207 15.54 -7.72 4.27
C VAL A 207 14.76 -7.91 2.97
N VAL A 208 13.59 -8.54 3.07
CA VAL A 208 12.62 -8.60 1.97
C VAL A 208 11.37 -7.83 2.37
N VAL A 209 10.89 -6.96 1.48
CA VAL A 209 9.58 -6.30 1.57
C VAL A 209 8.69 -6.87 0.48
N ASP A 210 7.67 -7.63 0.84
CA ASP A 210 6.85 -8.37 -0.12
C ASP A 210 5.43 -7.83 -0.22
N PHE A 211 5.10 -7.27 -1.40
CA PHE A 211 3.76 -6.82 -1.76
C PHE A 211 2.98 -7.83 -2.61
N LEU A 212 3.59 -8.95 -2.98
CA LEU A 212 3.02 -9.90 -3.92
C LEU A 212 2.47 -11.16 -3.27
N TRP A 213 3.25 -11.78 -2.37
CA TRP A 213 2.99 -13.12 -1.85
C TRP A 213 2.86 -14.16 -2.97
N GLY A 214 2.21 -15.34 -2.71
CA GLY A 214 1.97 -16.34 -3.74
C GLY A 214 3.24 -16.82 -4.48
N ARG A 215 3.10 -17.09 -5.77
CA ARG A 215 4.18 -17.69 -6.59
C ARG A 215 5.51 -16.95 -6.60
N PRO A 216 5.57 -15.60 -6.74
CA PRO A 216 6.86 -14.90 -6.68
C PRO A 216 7.57 -15.04 -5.34
N ALA A 217 6.82 -15.06 -4.24
CA ALA A 217 7.36 -15.27 -2.91
C ALA A 217 7.89 -16.69 -2.72
N GLU A 218 7.19 -17.71 -3.24
CA GLU A 218 7.67 -19.10 -3.25
C GLU A 218 9.02 -19.24 -3.95
N LEU A 219 9.17 -18.64 -5.12
CA LEU A 219 10.41 -18.68 -5.90
C LEU A 219 11.54 -18.03 -5.11
N LEU A 220 11.30 -16.86 -4.51
CA LEU A 220 12.30 -16.15 -3.72
C LEU A 220 12.69 -16.94 -2.46
N ILE A 221 11.73 -17.39 -1.66
CA ILE A 221 11.97 -18.12 -0.40
C ILE A 221 12.77 -19.41 -0.67
N ASN A 222 12.45 -20.12 -1.73
CA ASN A 222 13.16 -21.35 -2.10
C ASN A 222 14.63 -21.11 -2.44
N THR A 223 15.02 -19.91 -2.89
CA THR A 223 16.44 -19.60 -3.17
C THR A 223 17.27 -19.46 -1.89
N PHE A 224 16.64 -19.18 -0.75
CA PHE A 224 17.32 -19.06 0.54
C PHE A 224 17.63 -20.41 1.20
N ILE A 225 17.01 -21.50 0.74
CA ILE A 225 17.24 -22.83 1.28
C ILE A 225 18.62 -23.31 0.84
N PRO A 226 19.55 -23.65 1.78
CA PRO A 226 20.86 -24.17 1.41
C PRO A 226 20.74 -25.41 0.54
N LYS A 227 21.50 -25.47 -0.56
CA LYS A 227 21.55 -26.63 -1.48
C LYS A 227 22.34 -27.80 -0.90
N GLU A 228 23.29 -27.50 -0.03
CA GLU A 228 24.12 -28.49 0.66
C GLU A 228 23.61 -28.71 2.09
N ALA A 229 23.98 -29.83 2.70
CA ALA A 229 23.64 -30.10 4.08
C ALA A 229 24.24 -29.03 5.00
N GLY A 230 23.38 -28.36 5.76
CA GLY A 230 23.81 -27.32 6.70
C GLY A 230 22.72 -26.29 7.00
N PHE A 231 23.14 -25.28 7.76
CA PHE A 231 22.28 -24.16 8.14
C PHE A 231 22.92 -22.85 7.65
N ALA A 232 22.09 -21.95 7.13
CA ALA A 232 22.54 -20.59 6.83
C ALA A 232 23.05 -19.90 8.11
N ARG A 233 24.17 -19.16 7.99
CA ARG A 233 24.76 -18.41 9.12
C ARG A 233 24.33 -16.93 9.15
N ARG A 234 23.14 -16.63 8.59
CA ARG A 234 22.61 -15.28 8.53
C ARG A 234 21.10 -15.30 8.76
N THR A 235 20.54 -14.17 9.14
CA THR A 235 19.11 -13.97 9.28
C THR A 235 18.59 -13.19 8.08
N ILE A 236 17.47 -13.62 7.51
CA ILE A 236 16.74 -12.91 6.46
C ILE A 236 15.40 -12.50 7.04
N ARG A 237 15.17 -11.20 7.17
CA ARG A 237 13.90 -10.65 7.70
C ARG A 237 12.94 -10.40 6.55
N TYR A 238 11.92 -11.23 6.45
CA TYR A 238 10.94 -11.23 5.37
C TYR A 238 9.64 -10.60 5.85
N LEU A 239 9.34 -9.40 5.36
CA LEU A 239 8.14 -8.63 5.68
C LEU A 239 7.05 -8.93 4.66
N GLN A 240 6.01 -9.66 5.07
CA GLN A 240 4.81 -9.88 4.27
C GLN A 240 3.89 -8.67 4.44
N ILE A 241 3.65 -7.91 3.35
CA ILE A 241 2.85 -6.68 3.36
C ILE A 241 1.58 -6.82 2.53
N GLY A 242 1.69 -7.45 1.34
CA GLY A 242 0.58 -7.55 0.41
C GLY A 242 0.46 -8.95 -0.21
N GLU A 243 -0.65 -9.17 -0.92
CA GLU A 243 -1.01 -10.47 -1.51
C GLU A 243 -1.48 -10.36 -2.97
N LYS A 244 -0.88 -9.41 -3.72
CA LYS A 244 -1.33 -9.10 -5.09
C LYS A 244 -1.22 -10.28 -6.06
N ALA A 245 -0.29 -11.22 -5.83
CA ALA A 245 -0.09 -12.40 -6.66
C ALA A 245 -0.72 -13.69 -6.10
N GLY A 246 -1.28 -13.64 -4.89
CA GLY A 246 -1.98 -14.76 -4.26
C GLY A 246 -2.07 -14.59 -2.75
N SER A 247 -3.12 -15.14 -2.14
CA SER A 247 -3.34 -15.11 -0.68
C SER A 247 -2.61 -16.25 0.06
N HIS A 248 -2.10 -17.25 -0.66
CA HIS A 248 -1.44 -18.43 -0.11
C HIS A 248 -0.14 -18.71 -0.86
N LEU A 249 0.79 -19.39 -0.21
CA LEU A 249 1.97 -19.96 -0.84
C LEU A 249 2.32 -21.32 -0.21
N ALA A 250 3.07 -22.14 -0.97
CA ALA A 250 3.67 -23.35 -0.47
C ALA A 250 5.00 -23.02 0.23
N LEU A 251 5.07 -23.21 1.55
CA LEU A 251 6.26 -22.96 2.35
C LEU A 251 6.87 -24.28 2.85
N PRO A 252 8.02 -24.71 2.30
CA PRO A 252 8.70 -25.87 2.81
C PRO A 252 9.20 -25.65 4.23
N GLY A 253 8.97 -26.60 5.15
CA GLY A 253 9.46 -26.47 6.53
C GLY A 253 10.99 -26.32 6.63
N ALA A 254 11.75 -26.80 5.65
CA ALA A 254 13.18 -26.58 5.54
C ALA A 254 13.54 -25.10 5.43
N ALA A 255 12.75 -24.30 4.73
CA ALA A 255 12.98 -22.86 4.58
C ALA A 255 13.13 -22.17 5.96
N LEU A 256 12.24 -22.49 6.90
CA LEU A 256 12.31 -21.91 8.25
C LEU A 256 13.40 -22.52 9.12
N ARG A 257 13.76 -23.82 8.92
CA ARG A 257 14.75 -24.48 9.78
C ARG A 257 16.21 -24.23 9.36
N THR A 258 16.46 -24.01 8.07
CA THR A 258 17.82 -24.04 7.54
C THR A 258 18.30 -22.73 6.92
N SER A 259 17.40 -21.86 6.46
CA SER A 259 17.77 -20.64 5.71
C SER A 259 18.00 -19.39 6.58
N GLY A 260 17.66 -19.45 7.87
CA GLY A 260 17.65 -18.26 8.73
C GLY A 260 16.52 -17.29 8.42
N LEU A 261 15.51 -17.72 7.69
CA LEU A 261 14.34 -16.92 7.32
C LEU A 261 13.45 -16.62 8.52
N GLN A 262 13.12 -15.37 8.73
CA GLN A 262 12.14 -14.88 9.70
C GLN A 262 10.98 -14.23 8.95
N LEU A 263 9.82 -14.89 8.92
CA LEU A 263 8.60 -14.34 8.34
C LEU A 263 7.89 -13.44 9.35
N MET A 264 7.59 -12.21 8.94
CA MET A 264 6.97 -11.21 9.78
C MET A 264 5.87 -10.48 9.01
N GLY A 265 4.78 -10.08 9.70
CA GLY A 265 3.88 -9.05 9.24
C GLY A 265 4.35 -7.66 9.67
N ILE A 266 3.51 -6.64 9.46
CA ILE A 266 3.80 -5.25 9.89
C ILE A 266 3.93 -5.17 11.42
N GLY A 267 3.20 -6.03 12.15
CA GLY A 267 3.13 -5.99 13.60
C GLY A 267 2.24 -4.87 14.14
N MET A 268 2.15 -4.79 15.45
CA MET A 268 1.43 -3.72 16.14
C MET A 268 2.39 -2.57 16.44
N ILE A 269 2.07 -1.38 15.91
CA ILE A 269 2.84 -0.16 16.15
C ILE A 269 2.14 0.65 17.23
N PRO A 270 2.81 1.03 18.33
CA PRO A 270 2.25 1.92 19.35
C PRO A 270 1.76 3.24 18.74
N MET A 271 0.68 3.78 19.30
CA MET A 271 0.03 4.98 18.75
C MET A 271 0.96 6.20 18.78
N GLU A 272 1.79 6.30 19.81
CA GLU A 272 2.75 7.40 19.97
C GLU A 272 3.78 7.40 18.82
N ILE A 273 4.25 6.22 18.44
CA ILE A 273 5.18 6.06 17.30
C ILE A 273 4.45 6.41 15.99
N LEU A 274 3.20 5.96 15.84
CA LEU A 274 2.42 6.25 14.63
C LEU A 274 2.21 7.75 14.45
N VAL A 275 1.91 8.49 15.52
CA VAL A 275 1.76 9.96 15.50
C VAL A 275 3.08 10.64 15.16
N GLU A 276 4.20 10.22 15.76
CA GLU A 276 5.53 10.76 15.47
C GLU A 276 5.88 10.57 13.99
N GLU A 277 5.74 9.34 13.48
CA GLU A 277 6.07 9.03 12.09
C GLU A 277 5.11 9.71 11.09
N MET A 278 3.83 9.88 11.45
CA MET A 278 2.91 10.65 10.63
C MET A 278 3.34 12.12 10.52
N ASN A 279 3.76 12.76 11.61
CA ASN A 279 4.28 14.13 11.58
C ASN A 279 5.55 14.24 10.70
N ARG A 280 6.42 13.24 10.74
CA ARG A 280 7.59 13.14 9.86
C ARG A 280 7.19 12.99 8.39
N VAL A 281 6.20 12.14 8.11
CA VAL A 281 5.66 11.94 6.77
C VAL A 281 5.06 13.21 6.20
N TRP A 282 4.31 13.99 7.02
CA TRP A 282 3.79 15.29 6.58
C TRP A 282 4.89 16.25 6.17
N ASN A 283 5.97 16.33 6.92
CA ASN A 283 7.13 17.16 6.56
C ASN A 283 7.76 16.71 5.24
N TRP A 284 7.93 15.39 5.05
CA TRP A 284 8.48 14.85 3.80
C TRP A 284 7.59 15.12 2.59
N ILE A 285 6.26 15.05 2.75
CA ILE A 285 5.31 15.36 1.67
C ILE A 285 5.40 16.84 1.32
N ARG A 286 5.49 17.73 2.32
CA ARG A 286 5.64 19.19 2.11
C ARG A 286 6.96 19.54 1.39
N GLU A 287 8.01 18.78 1.67
CA GLU A 287 9.33 18.94 1.06
C GLU A 287 9.49 18.19 -0.28
N ASP A 288 8.42 17.62 -0.81
CA ASP A 288 8.39 16.82 -2.05
C ASP A 288 9.48 15.72 -2.11
N LYS A 289 9.75 15.06 -0.97
CA LYS A 289 10.80 14.02 -0.87
C LYS A 289 10.49 12.72 -1.58
N PHE A 290 9.23 12.49 -1.97
CA PHE A 290 8.80 11.28 -2.62
C PHE A 290 8.17 11.56 -3.97
N TYR A 291 8.59 10.79 -4.96
CA TYR A 291 7.91 10.73 -6.24
C TYR A 291 6.73 9.75 -6.17
N MET A 292 5.54 10.23 -6.53
CA MET A 292 4.35 9.42 -6.73
C MET A 292 3.56 9.99 -7.93
N GLU A 293 3.26 9.13 -8.90
CA GLU A 293 2.39 9.48 -10.01
C GLU A 293 0.93 9.43 -9.55
N ILE A 294 0.30 10.60 -9.45
CA ILE A 294 -1.10 10.76 -9.04
C ILE A 294 -1.94 11.10 -10.27
N GLU A 295 -3.01 10.37 -10.47
CA GLU A 295 -4.01 10.61 -11.51
C GLU A 295 -5.33 11.00 -10.84
N HIS A 296 -5.82 12.21 -11.16
CA HIS A 296 -7.09 12.72 -10.65
C HIS A 296 -8.22 12.16 -11.52
N VAL A 297 -9.21 11.57 -10.87
CA VAL A 297 -10.38 10.98 -11.51
C VAL A 297 -11.62 11.63 -10.93
N PRO A 298 -12.47 12.27 -11.74
CA PRO A 298 -13.76 12.77 -11.27
C PRO A 298 -14.59 11.64 -10.66
N LEU A 299 -15.31 11.91 -9.57
CA LEU A 299 -16.20 10.92 -8.94
C LEU A 299 -17.23 10.37 -9.93
N ALA A 300 -17.66 11.20 -10.89
CA ALA A 300 -18.56 10.77 -11.97
C ALA A 300 -18.01 9.63 -12.84
N GLU A 301 -16.69 9.46 -12.90
CA GLU A 301 -15.99 8.43 -13.68
C GLU A 301 -15.63 7.20 -12.84
N ILE A 302 -16.17 7.09 -11.63
CA ILE A 302 -15.81 6.01 -10.69
C ILE A 302 -15.99 4.61 -11.27
N ALA A 303 -17.02 4.37 -12.05
CA ALA A 303 -17.29 3.07 -12.66
C ALA A 303 -16.16 2.61 -13.60
N THR A 304 -15.63 3.55 -14.41
CA THR A 304 -14.49 3.29 -15.29
C THR A 304 -13.20 3.10 -14.51
N ALA A 305 -12.92 3.97 -13.54
CA ALA A 305 -11.74 3.86 -12.69
C ALA A 305 -11.72 2.56 -11.87
N TRP A 306 -12.88 2.12 -11.40
CA TRP A 306 -13.04 0.89 -10.63
C TRP A 306 -12.63 -0.36 -11.41
N GLN A 307 -12.86 -0.39 -12.70
CA GLN A 307 -12.55 -1.52 -13.59
C GLN A 307 -11.09 -1.55 -14.06
N GLN A 308 -10.31 -0.49 -13.81
CA GLN A 308 -8.90 -0.48 -14.16
C GLN A 308 -8.10 -1.42 -13.26
N ASP A 309 -7.52 -2.48 -13.84
CA ASP A 309 -6.72 -3.47 -13.09
C ASP A 309 -5.22 -3.20 -13.12
N ASN A 310 -4.73 -2.54 -14.16
CA ASN A 310 -3.30 -2.24 -14.34
C ASN A 310 -3.04 -0.74 -14.34
N LEU A 311 -2.77 -0.20 -13.18
CA LEU A 311 -2.49 1.23 -13.01
C LEU A 311 -1.03 1.60 -13.31
N ALA A 312 -0.20 0.64 -13.71
CA ALA A 312 1.23 0.83 -14.02
C ALA A 312 1.99 1.65 -12.93
N GLY A 313 1.57 1.51 -11.67
CA GLY A 313 2.17 2.23 -10.54
C GLY A 313 1.63 3.64 -10.30
N LYS A 314 0.56 4.05 -10.97
CA LYS A 314 -0.17 5.28 -10.68
C LYS A 314 -1.12 5.13 -9.49
N ARG A 315 -1.33 6.21 -8.76
CA ARG A 315 -2.32 6.31 -7.69
C ARG A 315 -3.55 7.07 -8.21
N LEU A 316 -4.70 6.41 -8.26
CA LEU A 316 -5.95 7.09 -8.59
C LEU A 316 -6.49 7.82 -7.37
N VAL A 317 -6.72 9.10 -7.53
CA VAL A 317 -7.36 9.97 -6.53
C VAL A 317 -8.69 10.43 -7.07
N ILE A 318 -9.76 10.01 -6.41
CA ILE A 318 -11.14 10.36 -6.75
C ILE A 318 -11.42 11.76 -6.20
N ILE A 319 -11.90 12.63 -7.09
CA ILE A 319 -12.26 14.01 -6.78
C ILE A 319 -13.78 14.15 -6.95
N PRO A 320 -14.52 14.49 -5.91
CA PRO A 320 -15.97 14.74 -5.97
C PRO A 320 -16.35 15.95 -6.81
#